data_bc5350850e339daa1354ace2bf4120ff
#
_entry.id   bc5350850e339daa1354ace2bf4120ff
#
_cell.length_a   1.000
_cell.length_b   1.000
_cell.length_c   1.000
_cell.angle_alpha   90.00
_cell.angle_beta   90.00
_cell.angle_gamma   90.00
#
_symmetry.space_group_name_H-M   'P 1'
#
loop_
_entity.id
_entity.type
_entity.pdbx_description
1 polymer ?
#
loop_
_entity_poly.entity_id
_entity_poly.type
_entity_poly.pdbx_seq_one_letter_code
_entity_poly.pdbx_strand_id
1 'polypeptide(L)'
;MSSPRVWLITGSSSGFGRETVVQALEAGDKVVATLRKPSALADLTGKYPATRLRVLKLDVTQPAEIDAAFAEAKAAFGRIDIVFNNAGYVALGELEATPDDVARPLFEVNFWGAVHVSQRAVRFFREENAPQGGLLLQNSAMGGLAGAPAIGFYISTKFALEGFTESLAKEVDPAWNIQISLVEPGAFKTSVFNAGLVTVPTHPAYANPALPVNHVRGAFMKNAGQEGIETAFDLTPADTAKGVAKIIELSGLQSPPLHFPLGKDAIAFVRAKIAALTEEIDKYESWSDNLTA
;
A
#
# COMPACT_ATOMS: atom_id res chain seq x y z
N MET A 1 -8.98 -19.45 23.23
CA MET A 1 -8.08 -18.82 22.24
C MET A 1 -8.82 -18.83 20.90
N SER A 2 -8.88 -17.71 20.20
CA SER A 2 -9.44 -17.68 18.83
C SER A 2 -8.59 -18.57 17.91
N SER A 3 -9.21 -19.19 16.90
CA SER A 3 -8.47 -19.97 15.90
C SER A 3 -7.49 -19.08 15.13
N PRO A 4 -6.29 -19.60 14.76
CA PRO A 4 -5.32 -18.85 13.96
C PRO A 4 -5.95 -18.32 12.65
N ARG A 5 -5.80 -17.03 12.36
CA ARG A 5 -6.24 -16.44 11.09
C ARG A 5 -5.25 -16.76 9.98
N VAL A 6 -5.71 -16.75 8.75
CA VAL A 6 -4.89 -16.98 7.56
C VAL A 6 -4.72 -15.67 6.81
N TRP A 7 -3.47 -15.23 6.67
CA TRP A 7 -3.09 -14.06 5.91
C TRP A 7 -2.54 -14.44 4.53
N LEU A 8 -2.92 -13.70 3.50
CA LEU A 8 -2.21 -13.66 2.23
C LEU A 8 -1.62 -12.25 2.07
N ILE A 9 -0.28 -12.17 1.92
CA ILE A 9 0.45 -10.90 1.92
C ILE A 9 1.25 -10.77 0.64
N THR A 10 1.00 -9.71 -0.15
CA THR A 10 1.77 -9.44 -1.35
C THR A 10 2.97 -8.52 -1.05
N GLY A 11 4.07 -8.67 -1.81
CA GLY A 11 5.26 -7.84 -1.63
C GLY A 11 5.99 -8.09 -0.32
N SER A 12 6.07 -9.36 0.11
CA SER A 12 6.59 -9.77 1.43
C SER A 12 8.12 -9.77 1.56
N SER A 13 8.87 -9.27 0.56
CA SER A 13 10.34 -9.34 0.60
C SER A 13 10.97 -8.36 1.60
N SER A 14 10.31 -7.28 1.93
CA SER A 14 10.85 -6.18 2.76
C SER A 14 9.74 -5.29 3.31
N GLY A 15 10.12 -4.29 4.09
CA GLY A 15 9.23 -3.24 4.58
C GLY A 15 7.98 -3.75 5.29
N PHE A 16 6.85 -3.11 5.06
CA PHE A 16 5.56 -3.47 5.66
C PHE A 16 5.19 -4.94 5.40
N GLY A 17 5.34 -5.43 4.16
CA GLY A 17 4.96 -6.80 3.82
C GLY A 17 5.74 -7.84 4.63
N ARG A 18 7.09 -7.73 4.71
CA ARG A 18 7.92 -8.64 5.49
C ARG A 18 7.61 -8.56 6.99
N GLU A 19 7.51 -7.35 7.50
CA GLU A 19 7.23 -7.13 8.93
C GLU A 19 5.85 -7.67 9.32
N THR A 20 4.84 -7.54 8.45
CA THR A 20 3.51 -8.14 8.68
C THR A 20 3.58 -9.66 8.69
N VAL A 21 4.39 -10.28 7.83
CA VAL A 21 4.63 -11.74 7.89
C VAL A 21 5.16 -12.14 9.26
N VAL A 22 6.18 -11.43 9.76
CA VAL A 22 6.80 -11.74 11.06
C VAL A 22 5.80 -11.59 12.20
N GLN A 23 5.13 -10.44 12.31
CA GLN A 23 4.21 -10.17 13.42
C GLN A 23 2.96 -11.05 13.39
N ALA A 24 2.40 -11.34 12.22
CA ALA A 24 1.28 -12.28 12.10
C ALA A 24 1.67 -13.69 12.56
N LEU A 25 2.85 -14.17 12.19
CA LEU A 25 3.37 -15.45 12.67
C LEU A 25 3.63 -15.45 14.18
N GLU A 26 4.17 -14.37 14.74
CA GLU A 26 4.39 -14.23 16.18
C GLU A 26 3.08 -14.16 16.96
N ALA A 27 2.05 -13.54 16.40
CA ALA A 27 0.69 -13.53 16.96
C ALA A 27 -0.01 -14.90 16.92
N GLY A 28 0.59 -15.91 16.30
CA GLY A 28 0.01 -17.26 16.21
C GLY A 28 -0.74 -17.52 14.91
N ASP A 29 -0.88 -16.56 14.02
CA ASP A 29 -1.58 -16.66 12.74
C ASP A 29 -0.79 -17.52 11.72
N LYS A 30 -1.43 -17.90 10.63
CA LYS A 30 -0.85 -18.58 9.46
C LYS A 30 -0.65 -17.58 8.33
N VAL A 31 0.41 -17.71 7.55
CA VAL A 31 0.76 -16.75 6.51
C VAL A 31 1.10 -17.42 5.19
N VAL A 32 0.51 -16.89 4.12
CA VAL A 32 0.96 -17.08 2.73
C VAL A 32 1.69 -15.80 2.33
N ALA A 33 3.01 -15.83 2.40
CA ALA A 33 3.88 -14.73 2.01
C ALA A 33 4.21 -14.82 0.53
N THR A 34 3.88 -13.78 -0.24
CA THR A 34 4.10 -13.81 -1.69
C THR A 34 5.06 -12.72 -2.14
N LEU A 35 5.97 -13.06 -3.03
CA LEU A 35 7.03 -12.20 -3.51
C LEU A 35 7.64 -12.74 -4.81
N ARG A 36 8.32 -11.90 -5.59
CA ARG A 36 8.94 -12.31 -6.87
C ARG A 36 10.10 -13.30 -6.70
N LYS A 37 10.85 -13.19 -5.57
CA LYS A 37 12.03 -14.05 -5.28
C LYS A 37 11.85 -14.73 -3.92
N PRO A 38 11.26 -15.93 -3.84
CA PRO A 38 10.97 -16.65 -2.58
C PRO A 38 12.17 -16.82 -1.64
N SER A 39 13.39 -16.92 -2.20
CA SER A 39 14.64 -17.03 -1.42
C SER A 39 14.91 -15.84 -0.48
N ALA A 40 14.26 -14.68 -0.69
CA ALA A 40 14.39 -13.53 0.19
C ALA A 40 13.77 -13.74 1.60
N LEU A 41 13.00 -14.82 1.79
CA LEU A 41 12.42 -15.24 3.07
C LEU A 41 12.98 -16.60 3.56
N ALA A 42 14.18 -17.00 3.11
CA ALA A 42 14.80 -18.27 3.49
C ALA A 42 14.99 -18.40 5.02
N ASP A 43 15.28 -17.30 5.70
CA ASP A 43 15.40 -17.25 7.16
C ASP A 43 14.08 -17.54 7.88
N LEU A 44 12.94 -17.11 7.34
CA LEU A 44 11.62 -17.39 7.91
C LEU A 44 11.18 -18.84 7.60
N THR A 45 11.45 -19.35 6.41
CA THR A 45 11.15 -20.76 6.09
C THR A 45 11.96 -21.74 6.92
N GLY A 46 13.16 -21.35 7.36
CA GLY A 46 13.96 -22.11 8.33
C GLY A 46 13.40 -22.08 9.77
N LYS A 47 12.66 -21.03 10.12
CA LYS A 47 12.12 -20.81 11.47
C LYS A 47 10.70 -21.36 11.65
N TYR A 48 9.86 -21.30 10.62
CA TYR A 48 8.45 -21.68 10.70
C TYR A 48 8.11 -22.87 9.79
N PRO A 49 7.36 -23.86 10.29
CA PRO A 49 6.97 -25.03 9.49
C PRO A 49 5.95 -24.66 8.39
N ALA A 50 5.84 -25.49 7.36
CA ALA A 50 4.92 -25.29 6.23
C ALA A 50 3.43 -25.25 6.64
N THR A 51 3.09 -25.74 7.83
CA THR A 51 1.76 -25.65 8.45
C THR A 51 1.43 -24.25 9.00
N ARG A 52 2.43 -23.36 9.06
CA ARG A 52 2.32 -21.99 9.55
C ARG A 52 2.67 -20.95 8.48
N LEU A 53 3.69 -21.23 7.65
CA LEU A 53 4.19 -20.31 6.63
C LEU A 53 4.30 -21.01 5.28
N ARG A 54 3.63 -20.45 4.28
CA ARG A 54 3.85 -20.78 2.86
C ARG A 54 4.50 -19.56 2.19
N VAL A 55 5.60 -19.80 1.48
CA VAL A 55 6.29 -18.74 0.71
C VAL A 55 6.15 -19.07 -0.76
N LEU A 56 5.48 -18.20 -1.51
CA LEU A 56 5.13 -18.45 -2.92
C LEU A 56 5.70 -17.37 -3.83
N LYS A 57 6.09 -17.78 -5.04
CA LYS A 57 6.39 -16.82 -6.10
C LYS A 57 5.10 -16.14 -6.54
N LEU A 58 5.11 -14.81 -6.60
CA LEU A 58 4.05 -14.00 -7.18
C LEU A 58 4.60 -12.67 -7.66
N ASP A 59 4.40 -12.40 -8.93
CA ASP A 59 4.44 -11.07 -9.54
C ASP A 59 2.99 -10.60 -9.74
N VAL A 60 2.59 -9.50 -9.08
CA VAL A 60 1.21 -9.00 -9.12
C VAL A 60 0.77 -8.51 -10.51
N THR A 61 1.71 -8.32 -11.43
CA THR A 61 1.41 -8.02 -12.84
C THR A 61 1.00 -9.26 -13.65
N GLN A 62 1.03 -10.46 -13.04
CA GLN A 62 0.71 -11.72 -13.68
C GLN A 62 -0.57 -12.33 -13.07
N PRO A 63 -1.75 -12.16 -13.67
CA PRO A 63 -3.02 -12.66 -13.10
C PRO A 63 -3.00 -14.16 -12.79
N ALA A 64 -2.33 -14.97 -13.63
CA ALA A 64 -2.22 -16.41 -13.40
C ALA A 64 -1.41 -16.75 -12.13
N GLU A 65 -0.38 -15.96 -11.77
CA GLU A 65 0.36 -16.16 -10.52
C GLU A 65 -0.49 -15.74 -9.30
N ILE A 66 -1.37 -14.75 -9.44
CA ILE A 66 -2.34 -14.38 -8.41
C ILE A 66 -3.32 -15.54 -8.16
N ASP A 67 -3.96 -16.08 -9.21
CA ASP A 67 -4.88 -17.20 -9.08
C ASP A 67 -4.20 -18.42 -8.44
N ALA A 68 -2.98 -18.76 -8.85
CA ALA A 68 -2.20 -19.86 -8.29
C ALA A 68 -1.91 -19.65 -6.78
N ALA A 69 -1.56 -18.42 -6.36
CA ALA A 69 -1.29 -18.13 -4.95
C ALA A 69 -2.54 -18.29 -4.06
N PHE A 70 -3.71 -17.85 -4.54
CA PHE A 70 -4.97 -18.05 -3.83
C PHE A 70 -5.38 -19.53 -3.76
N ALA A 71 -5.20 -20.28 -4.85
CA ALA A 71 -5.46 -21.72 -4.88
C ALA A 71 -4.55 -22.50 -3.92
N GLU A 72 -3.25 -22.17 -3.88
CA GLU A 72 -2.31 -22.78 -2.94
C GLU A 72 -2.64 -22.44 -1.48
N ALA A 73 -3.05 -21.19 -1.21
CA ALA A 73 -3.52 -20.79 0.12
C ALA A 73 -4.74 -21.60 0.57
N LYS A 74 -5.70 -21.80 -0.34
CA LYS A 74 -6.88 -22.66 -0.10
C LYS A 74 -6.48 -24.10 0.18
N ALA A 75 -5.58 -24.66 -0.61
CA ALA A 75 -5.10 -26.05 -0.44
C ALA A 75 -4.34 -26.24 0.88
N ALA A 76 -3.50 -25.25 1.26
CA ALA A 76 -2.66 -25.34 2.45
C ALA A 76 -3.42 -25.08 3.76
N PHE A 77 -4.37 -24.15 3.77
CA PHE A 77 -4.98 -23.64 5.01
C PHE A 77 -6.52 -23.67 5.02
N GLY A 78 -7.15 -24.00 3.90
CA GLY A 78 -8.60 -24.14 3.78
C GLY A 78 -9.36 -22.83 3.59
N ARG A 79 -8.77 -21.67 3.93
CA ARG A 79 -9.37 -20.35 3.87
C ARG A 79 -8.33 -19.22 3.80
N ILE A 80 -8.75 -18.03 3.54
CA ILE A 80 -7.98 -16.79 3.73
C ILE A 80 -8.87 -15.82 4.51
N ASP A 81 -8.41 -15.36 5.68
CA ASP A 81 -9.17 -14.41 6.50
C ASP A 81 -8.82 -12.97 6.16
N ILE A 82 -7.54 -12.72 5.81
CA ILE A 82 -7.03 -11.38 5.55
C ILE A 82 -6.14 -11.41 4.31
N VAL A 83 -6.40 -10.51 3.37
CA VAL A 83 -5.49 -10.21 2.26
C VAL A 83 -4.85 -8.85 2.53
N PHE A 84 -3.54 -8.81 2.73
CA PHE A 84 -2.78 -7.57 2.77
C PHE A 84 -2.16 -7.31 1.39
N ASN A 85 -2.84 -6.50 0.60
CA ASN A 85 -2.45 -6.11 -0.76
C ASN A 85 -1.44 -4.96 -0.68
N ASN A 86 -0.16 -5.34 -0.57
CA ASN A 86 0.91 -4.43 -0.18
C ASN A 86 1.97 -4.21 -1.27
N ALA A 87 2.06 -5.07 -2.28
CA ALA A 87 3.08 -4.95 -3.32
C ALA A 87 3.05 -3.57 -3.99
N GLY A 88 4.22 -2.93 -4.08
CA GLY A 88 4.37 -1.62 -4.70
C GLY A 88 5.78 -1.07 -4.57
N TYR A 89 6.08 0.00 -5.32
CA TYR A 89 7.35 0.71 -5.27
C TYR A 89 7.15 2.19 -5.61
N VAL A 90 8.20 3.00 -5.45
CA VAL A 90 8.18 4.46 -5.69
C VAL A 90 9.05 4.81 -6.89
N ALA A 91 8.59 5.74 -7.72
CA ALA A 91 9.40 6.42 -8.71
C ALA A 91 9.55 7.90 -8.32
N LEU A 92 10.80 8.39 -8.35
CA LEU A 92 11.20 9.73 -7.98
C LEU A 92 11.65 10.48 -9.23
N GLY A 93 10.88 11.46 -9.66
CA GLY A 93 11.14 12.27 -10.85
C GLY A 93 10.11 13.40 -10.97
N GLU A 94 10.46 14.47 -11.70
CA GLU A 94 9.54 15.51 -12.13
C GLU A 94 8.50 14.90 -13.08
N LEU A 95 7.23 15.31 -12.96
CA LEU A 95 6.13 14.73 -13.76
C LEU A 95 6.38 14.87 -15.27
N GLU A 96 6.78 16.06 -15.74
CA GLU A 96 7.01 16.28 -17.17
C GLU A 96 8.25 15.55 -17.72
N ALA A 97 9.19 15.17 -16.86
CA ALA A 97 10.45 14.56 -17.23
C ALA A 97 10.48 13.04 -17.01
N THR A 98 9.48 12.49 -16.33
CA THR A 98 9.42 11.05 -16.08
C THR A 98 8.97 10.31 -17.34
N PRO A 99 9.80 9.44 -17.93
CA PRO A 99 9.47 8.77 -19.17
C PRO A 99 8.46 7.64 -18.98
N ASP A 100 7.78 7.28 -20.06
CA ASP A 100 6.71 6.26 -20.09
C ASP A 100 7.19 4.87 -19.61
N ASP A 101 8.42 4.50 -19.89
CA ASP A 101 9.03 3.22 -19.47
C ASP A 101 9.30 3.14 -17.96
N VAL A 102 9.23 4.26 -17.23
CA VAL A 102 9.20 4.33 -15.77
C VAL A 102 7.77 4.45 -15.25
N ALA A 103 6.95 5.31 -15.86
CA ALA A 103 5.61 5.60 -15.37
C ALA A 103 4.62 4.43 -15.55
N ARG A 104 4.62 3.78 -16.73
CA ARG A 104 3.67 2.67 -17.02
C ARG A 104 3.91 1.44 -16.15
N PRO A 105 5.15 0.92 -16.00
CA PRO A 105 5.39 -0.21 -15.10
C PRO A 105 5.03 0.09 -13.63
N LEU A 106 5.13 1.35 -13.20
CA LEU A 106 4.71 1.77 -11.87
C LEU A 106 3.19 1.60 -11.70
N PHE A 107 2.39 1.98 -12.71
CA PHE A 107 0.94 1.75 -12.73
C PHE A 107 0.60 0.27 -12.81
N GLU A 108 1.34 -0.52 -13.61
CA GLU A 108 1.11 -1.97 -13.70
C GLU A 108 1.24 -2.66 -12.34
N VAL A 109 2.25 -2.30 -11.54
CA VAL A 109 2.44 -2.90 -10.22
C VAL A 109 1.51 -2.29 -9.18
N ASN A 110 1.53 -0.94 -9.02
CA ASN A 110 0.90 -0.28 -7.89
C ASN A 110 -0.62 -0.16 -8.00
N PHE A 111 -1.14 -0.14 -9.23
CA PHE A 111 -2.57 -0.01 -9.50
C PHE A 111 -3.16 -1.30 -10.09
N TRP A 112 -2.78 -1.69 -11.30
CA TRP A 112 -3.39 -2.86 -11.94
C TRP A 112 -3.13 -4.16 -11.19
N GLY A 113 -1.91 -4.36 -10.69
CA GLY A 113 -1.60 -5.50 -9.81
C GLY A 113 -2.46 -5.50 -8.55
N ALA A 114 -2.62 -4.33 -7.91
CA ALA A 114 -3.48 -4.21 -6.73
C ALA A 114 -4.96 -4.43 -7.07
N VAL A 115 -5.46 -3.97 -8.22
CA VAL A 115 -6.82 -4.23 -8.72
C VAL A 115 -7.06 -5.74 -8.88
N HIS A 116 -6.17 -6.45 -9.59
CA HIS A 116 -6.31 -7.89 -9.83
C HIS A 116 -6.32 -8.69 -8.53
N VAL A 117 -5.42 -8.36 -7.58
CA VAL A 117 -5.41 -8.99 -6.26
C VAL A 117 -6.72 -8.73 -5.51
N SER A 118 -7.23 -7.49 -5.55
CA SER A 118 -8.49 -7.11 -4.88
C SER A 118 -9.69 -7.86 -5.44
N GLN A 119 -9.82 -7.91 -6.76
CA GLN A 119 -10.89 -8.65 -7.45
C GLN A 119 -10.83 -10.14 -7.08
N ARG A 120 -9.63 -10.72 -7.06
CA ARG A 120 -9.43 -12.12 -6.67
C ARG A 120 -9.78 -12.36 -5.20
N ALA A 121 -9.39 -11.43 -4.31
CA ALA A 121 -9.70 -11.51 -2.88
C ALA A 121 -11.21 -11.47 -2.62
N VAL A 122 -11.93 -10.50 -3.20
CA VAL A 122 -13.39 -10.39 -3.04
C VAL A 122 -14.10 -11.66 -3.54
N ARG A 123 -13.72 -12.18 -4.72
CA ARG A 123 -14.25 -13.44 -5.23
C ARG A 123 -13.98 -14.60 -4.25
N PHE A 124 -12.76 -14.71 -3.73
CA PHE A 124 -12.38 -15.75 -2.78
C PHE A 124 -13.20 -15.67 -1.48
N PHE A 125 -13.32 -14.48 -0.90
CA PHE A 125 -14.06 -14.24 0.33
C PHE A 125 -15.54 -14.59 0.18
N ARG A 126 -16.12 -14.27 -0.99
CA ARG A 126 -17.51 -14.53 -1.31
C ARG A 126 -17.79 -16.01 -1.62
N GLU A 127 -16.94 -16.68 -2.39
CA GLU A 127 -17.25 -17.98 -3.00
C GLU A 127 -16.50 -19.17 -2.37
N GLU A 128 -15.31 -18.93 -1.81
CA GLU A 128 -14.42 -19.99 -1.40
C GLU A 128 -14.22 -20.10 0.11
N ASN A 129 -14.48 -19.04 0.87
CA ASN A 129 -14.44 -19.09 2.34
C ASN A 129 -15.72 -19.69 2.93
N ALA A 130 -15.53 -20.54 3.95
CA ALA A 130 -16.61 -21.05 4.79
C ALA A 130 -16.22 -20.90 6.28
N PRO A 131 -16.91 -20.05 7.06
CA PRO A 131 -17.98 -19.15 6.64
C PRO A 131 -17.49 -18.09 5.67
N GLN A 132 -18.41 -17.56 4.85
CA GLN A 132 -18.17 -16.47 3.91
C GLN A 132 -17.63 -15.22 4.61
N GLY A 133 -16.78 -14.45 3.92
CA GLY A 133 -16.24 -13.21 4.43
C GLY A 133 -14.72 -13.18 4.51
N GLY A 134 -14.19 -12.01 4.82
CA GLY A 134 -12.77 -11.73 4.98
C GLY A 134 -12.48 -10.23 5.00
N LEU A 135 -11.21 -9.89 5.22
CA LEU A 135 -10.72 -8.51 5.28
C LEU A 135 -9.69 -8.26 4.17
N LEU A 136 -9.98 -7.28 3.33
CA LEU A 136 -9.02 -6.74 2.37
C LEU A 136 -8.37 -5.48 2.94
N LEU A 137 -7.08 -5.53 3.22
CA LEU A 137 -6.26 -4.39 3.59
C LEU A 137 -5.49 -3.92 2.35
N GLN A 138 -5.74 -2.70 1.90
CA GLN A 138 -5.04 -2.07 0.78
C GLN A 138 -3.93 -1.17 1.30
N ASN A 139 -2.68 -1.45 0.98
CA ASN A 139 -1.58 -0.57 1.33
C ASN A 139 -1.49 0.60 0.34
N SER A 140 -2.19 1.67 0.66
CA SER A 140 -2.13 2.95 -0.05
C SER A 140 -0.93 3.78 0.43
N ALA A 141 -1.12 5.06 0.67
CA ALA A 141 -0.18 5.99 1.28
C ALA A 141 -0.93 7.30 1.61
N MET A 142 -0.35 8.15 2.47
CA MET A 142 -0.83 9.55 2.62
C MET A 142 -0.89 10.28 1.27
N GLY A 143 0.02 9.93 0.35
CA GLY A 143 0.03 10.43 -1.04
C GLY A 143 -1.11 9.91 -1.92
N GLY A 144 -1.95 8.99 -1.45
CA GLY A 144 -3.20 8.62 -2.12
C GLY A 144 -4.31 9.64 -1.94
N LEU A 145 -4.18 10.55 -0.96
CA LEU A 145 -5.18 11.56 -0.61
C LEU A 145 -4.71 13.00 -0.90
N ALA A 146 -3.40 13.23 -1.06
CA ALA A 146 -2.87 14.56 -1.37
C ALA A 146 -1.61 14.50 -2.23
N GLY A 147 -1.42 15.48 -3.12
CA GLY A 147 -0.29 15.56 -4.03
C GLY A 147 1.00 16.03 -3.36
N ALA A 148 2.14 15.57 -3.86
CA ALA A 148 3.47 16.08 -3.51
C ALA A 148 4.38 16.07 -4.75
N PRO A 149 5.32 17.04 -4.85
CA PRO A 149 6.25 17.07 -5.98
C PRO A 149 7.24 15.90 -5.93
N ALA A 150 7.96 15.67 -7.01
CA ALA A 150 8.97 14.64 -7.22
C ALA A 150 8.48 13.18 -7.24
N ILE A 151 7.32 12.86 -6.71
CA ILE A 151 6.75 11.50 -6.67
C ILE A 151 5.35 11.44 -7.29
N GLY A 152 5.06 12.34 -8.24
CA GLY A 152 3.72 12.55 -8.78
C GLY A 152 3.12 11.29 -9.43
N PHE A 153 3.87 10.52 -10.22
CA PHE A 153 3.36 9.27 -10.79
C PHE A 153 3.06 8.21 -9.73
N TYR A 154 3.91 8.08 -8.70
CA TYR A 154 3.60 7.21 -7.55
C TYR A 154 2.30 7.63 -6.87
N ILE A 155 2.16 8.91 -6.56
CA ILE A 155 0.94 9.49 -5.98
C ILE A 155 -0.27 9.19 -6.86
N SER A 156 -0.18 9.39 -8.17
CA SER A 156 -1.26 9.09 -9.11
C SER A 156 -1.71 7.62 -9.04
N THR A 157 -0.78 6.67 -8.87
CA THR A 157 -1.16 5.26 -8.68
C THR A 157 -1.93 5.04 -7.38
N LYS A 158 -1.58 5.78 -6.31
CA LYS A 158 -2.24 5.66 -5.01
C LYS A 158 -3.60 6.34 -5.00
N PHE A 159 -3.76 7.52 -5.64
CA PHE A 159 -5.07 8.14 -5.86
C PHE A 159 -6.02 7.22 -6.65
N ALA A 160 -5.50 6.57 -7.71
CA ALA A 160 -6.29 5.61 -8.48
C ALA A 160 -6.72 4.41 -7.61
N LEU A 161 -5.84 3.93 -6.73
CA LEU A 161 -6.14 2.83 -5.79
C LEU A 161 -7.17 3.24 -4.73
N GLU A 162 -7.09 4.48 -4.20
CA GLU A 162 -8.09 5.03 -3.28
C GLU A 162 -9.48 5.04 -3.93
N GLY A 163 -9.63 5.69 -5.08
CA GLY A 163 -10.93 5.77 -5.77
C GLY A 163 -11.49 4.41 -6.18
N PHE A 164 -10.62 3.48 -6.63
CA PHE A 164 -11.02 2.09 -6.89
C PHE A 164 -11.52 1.40 -5.62
N THR A 165 -10.81 1.54 -4.50
CA THR A 165 -11.13 0.85 -3.25
C THR A 165 -12.37 1.41 -2.59
N GLU A 166 -12.56 2.73 -2.59
CA GLU A 166 -13.80 3.37 -2.11
C GLU A 166 -15.04 2.92 -2.90
N SER A 167 -14.88 2.78 -4.23
CA SER A 167 -15.96 2.28 -5.09
C SER A 167 -16.25 0.82 -4.78
N LEU A 168 -15.21 -0.03 -4.71
CA LEU A 168 -15.34 -1.45 -4.38
C LEU A 168 -16.02 -1.67 -3.02
N ALA A 169 -15.68 -0.86 -2.02
CA ALA A 169 -16.28 -0.95 -0.69
C ALA A 169 -17.79 -0.62 -0.68
N LYS A 170 -18.26 0.19 -1.64
CA LYS A 170 -19.68 0.51 -1.82
C LYS A 170 -20.43 -0.52 -2.66
N GLU A 171 -19.74 -1.29 -3.49
CA GLU A 171 -20.31 -2.33 -4.36
C GLU A 171 -20.48 -3.68 -3.65
N VAL A 172 -19.65 -3.96 -2.64
CA VAL A 172 -19.67 -5.24 -1.92
C VAL A 172 -20.94 -5.32 -1.08
N ASP A 173 -21.73 -6.41 -1.29
CA ASP A 173 -22.93 -6.66 -0.50
C ASP A 173 -22.56 -6.90 0.99
N PRO A 174 -23.14 -6.16 1.92
CA PRO A 174 -22.93 -6.37 3.36
C PRO A 174 -23.17 -7.82 3.82
N ALA A 175 -24.07 -8.54 3.16
CA ALA A 175 -24.37 -9.94 3.46
C ALA A 175 -23.18 -10.88 3.21
N TRP A 176 -22.19 -10.48 2.40
CA TRP A 176 -20.99 -11.27 2.17
C TRP A 176 -19.97 -11.21 3.30
N ASN A 177 -20.19 -10.36 4.30
CA ASN A 177 -19.29 -10.18 5.43
C ASN A 177 -17.83 -9.90 4.99
N ILE A 178 -17.67 -9.11 3.93
CA ILE A 178 -16.37 -8.67 3.41
C ILE A 178 -16.10 -7.25 3.92
N GLN A 179 -14.97 -7.06 4.56
CA GLN A 179 -14.52 -5.76 5.04
C GLN A 179 -13.35 -5.28 4.19
N ILE A 180 -13.26 -3.97 3.99
CA ILE A 180 -12.20 -3.34 3.19
C ILE A 180 -11.67 -2.13 3.97
N SER A 181 -10.34 -2.01 4.04
CA SER A 181 -9.69 -0.88 4.70
C SER A 181 -8.46 -0.44 3.91
N LEU A 182 -8.32 0.85 3.73
CA LEU A 182 -7.15 1.52 3.15
C LEU A 182 -6.19 1.87 4.29
N VAL A 183 -5.01 1.30 4.27
CA VAL A 183 -3.90 1.70 5.14
C VAL A 183 -3.13 2.78 4.39
N GLU A 184 -3.01 3.96 4.97
CA GLU A 184 -2.46 5.17 4.35
C GLU A 184 -1.22 5.64 5.12
N PRO A 185 -0.07 4.92 5.00
CA PRO A 185 1.11 5.26 5.75
C PRO A 185 1.70 6.61 5.33
N GLY A 186 2.24 7.33 6.31
CA GLY A 186 3.23 8.38 6.10
C GLY A 186 4.61 7.80 5.79
N ALA A 187 5.66 8.48 6.19
CA ALA A 187 7.03 8.00 6.03
C ALA A 187 7.38 6.95 7.09
N PHE A 188 7.84 5.78 6.64
CA PHE A 188 8.31 4.69 7.50
C PHE A 188 9.65 4.15 7.00
N LYS A 189 10.50 3.66 7.92
CA LYS A 189 11.80 3.05 7.59
C LYS A 189 11.62 1.72 6.84
N THR A 190 11.45 1.80 5.53
CA THR A 190 11.29 0.64 4.65
C THR A 190 12.31 0.68 3.52
N SER A 191 12.39 -0.40 2.74
CA SER A 191 13.23 -0.43 1.53
C SER A 191 12.77 0.52 0.42
N VAL A 192 11.68 1.25 0.62
CA VAL A 192 11.17 2.24 -0.34
C VAL A 192 12.19 3.33 -0.65
N PHE A 193 13.09 3.64 0.29
CA PHE A 193 14.13 4.65 0.11
C PHE A 193 15.39 4.13 -0.63
N ASN A 194 15.49 2.83 -0.89
CA ASN A 194 16.63 2.23 -1.60
C ASN A 194 16.20 1.17 -2.61
N ALA A 195 16.08 -0.11 -2.25
CA ALA A 195 15.77 -1.17 -3.21
C ALA A 195 14.38 -1.05 -3.90
N GLY A 196 13.45 -0.31 -3.28
CA GLY A 196 12.11 0.00 -3.82
C GLY A 196 12.01 1.37 -4.48
N LEU A 197 13.13 2.08 -4.70
CA LEU A 197 13.16 3.41 -5.29
C LEU A 197 13.72 3.37 -6.72
N VAL A 198 12.93 3.81 -7.69
CA VAL A 198 13.37 4.12 -9.05
C VAL A 198 13.61 5.63 -9.14
N THR A 199 14.76 6.07 -9.59
CA THR A 199 15.09 7.49 -9.72
C THR A 199 15.23 7.91 -11.17
N VAL A 200 14.55 8.99 -11.54
CA VAL A 200 14.72 9.68 -12.81
C VAL A 200 15.71 10.84 -12.60
N PRO A 201 16.68 11.04 -13.48
CA PRO A 201 17.61 12.20 -13.40
C PRO A 201 16.81 13.53 -13.34
N THR A 202 17.32 14.48 -12.55
CA THR A 202 16.70 15.82 -12.47
C THR A 202 16.75 16.51 -13.83
N HIS A 203 15.59 16.95 -14.30
CA HIS A 203 15.53 17.73 -15.54
C HIS A 203 16.20 19.10 -15.36
N PRO A 204 16.98 19.60 -16.34
CA PRO A 204 17.73 20.86 -16.19
C PRO A 204 16.89 22.09 -15.80
N ALA A 205 15.64 22.16 -16.25
CA ALA A 205 14.72 23.24 -15.87
C ALA A 205 14.38 23.26 -14.36
N TYR A 206 14.57 22.13 -13.66
CA TYR A 206 14.33 21.98 -12.23
C TYR A 206 15.60 21.98 -11.39
N ALA A 207 16.74 22.41 -11.96
CA ALA A 207 18.04 22.39 -11.27
C ALA A 207 18.14 23.38 -10.09
N ASN A 208 17.23 24.35 -9.98
CA ASN A 208 17.23 25.30 -8.85
C ASN A 208 16.93 24.56 -7.52
N PRO A 209 17.90 24.50 -6.56
CA PRO A 209 17.74 23.74 -5.32
C PRO A 209 16.61 24.27 -4.42
N ALA A 210 16.17 25.54 -4.59
CA ALA A 210 15.10 26.12 -3.81
C ALA A 210 13.70 25.65 -4.23
N LEU A 211 13.57 24.91 -5.34
CA LEU A 211 12.27 24.38 -5.76
C LEU A 211 11.77 23.27 -4.81
N PRO A 212 10.46 23.24 -4.50
CA PRO A 212 9.89 22.20 -3.62
C PRO A 212 10.20 20.78 -4.07
N VAL A 213 10.28 20.52 -5.38
CA VAL A 213 10.63 19.23 -5.95
C VAL A 213 12.02 18.75 -5.48
N ASN A 214 12.99 19.64 -5.35
CA ASN A 214 14.34 19.32 -4.92
C ASN A 214 14.43 19.10 -3.41
N HIS A 215 13.59 19.75 -2.62
CA HIS A 215 13.48 19.48 -1.19
C HIS A 215 12.93 18.08 -0.93
N VAL A 216 11.86 17.66 -1.63
CA VAL A 216 11.31 16.30 -1.52
C VAL A 216 12.32 15.27 -2.04
N ARG A 217 12.93 15.50 -3.22
CA ARG A 217 13.99 14.63 -3.76
C ARG A 217 15.13 14.48 -2.77
N GLY A 218 15.61 15.59 -2.20
CA GLY A 218 16.68 15.58 -1.19
C GLY A 218 16.33 14.74 0.04
N ALA A 219 15.11 14.85 0.55
CA ALA A 219 14.64 14.05 1.67
C ALA A 219 14.63 12.54 1.37
N PHE A 220 14.21 12.13 0.16
CA PHE A 220 14.28 10.74 -0.28
C PHE A 220 15.73 10.26 -0.39
N MET A 221 16.63 11.03 -1.00
CA MET A 221 18.04 10.67 -1.16
C MET A 221 18.76 10.58 0.19
N LYS A 222 18.50 11.51 1.13
CA LYS A 222 19.02 11.46 2.50
C LYS A 222 18.60 10.18 3.22
N ASN A 223 17.33 9.78 3.10
CA ASN A 223 16.83 8.53 3.67
C ASN A 223 17.32 7.29 2.92
N ALA A 224 17.79 7.44 1.68
CA ALA A 224 18.51 6.40 0.93
C ALA A 224 19.99 6.25 1.37
N GLY A 225 20.47 7.05 2.33
CA GLY A 225 21.82 6.99 2.85
C GLY A 225 22.82 7.90 2.13
N GLN A 226 22.38 8.84 1.29
CA GLN A 226 23.28 9.83 0.69
C GLN A 226 23.59 10.93 1.71
N GLU A 227 24.88 11.13 1.97
CA GLU A 227 25.38 12.15 2.90
C GLU A 227 25.46 13.54 2.26
N GLY A 228 25.51 14.59 3.09
CA GLY A 228 25.70 15.98 2.64
C GLY A 228 24.49 16.61 1.95
N ILE A 229 23.31 16.00 1.99
CA ILE A 229 22.11 16.55 1.39
C ILE A 229 21.40 17.47 2.39
N GLU A 230 21.33 18.76 2.05
CA GLU A 230 20.48 19.73 2.74
C GLU A 230 19.09 19.76 2.13
N THR A 231 18.07 19.70 2.97
CA THR A 231 16.68 19.77 2.56
C THR A 231 15.85 20.48 3.63
N ALA A 232 14.96 21.36 3.20
CA ALA A 232 13.97 22.01 4.06
C ALA A 232 12.76 21.12 4.34
N PHE A 233 12.63 19.99 3.64
CA PHE A 233 11.55 19.02 3.85
C PHE A 233 12.00 17.97 4.84
N ASP A 234 11.43 17.99 6.06
CA ASP A 234 11.70 16.98 7.07
C ASP A 234 10.86 15.73 6.77
N LEU A 235 11.55 14.68 6.36
CA LEU A 235 10.98 13.35 6.17
C LEU A 235 11.68 12.39 7.12
N THR A 236 11.36 12.48 8.41
CA THR A 236 11.88 11.56 9.42
C THR A 236 11.01 10.29 9.46
N PRO A 237 11.50 9.16 8.93
CA PRO A 237 10.67 7.96 8.84
C PRO A 237 10.39 7.36 10.23
N ALA A 238 9.15 6.99 10.46
CA ALA A 238 8.71 6.26 11.63
C ALA A 238 9.20 4.80 11.62
N ASP A 239 9.08 4.14 12.76
CA ASP A 239 9.43 2.74 12.95
C ASP A 239 8.40 1.81 12.27
N THR A 240 8.87 0.98 11.33
CA THR A 240 8.02 0.07 10.56
C THR A 240 7.36 -0.99 11.43
N ALA A 241 8.08 -1.54 12.42
CA ALA A 241 7.51 -2.57 13.29
C ALA A 241 6.36 -2.02 14.13
N LYS A 242 6.49 -0.78 14.63
CA LYS A 242 5.40 -0.10 15.34
C LYS A 242 4.21 0.21 14.43
N GLY A 243 4.48 0.59 13.17
CA GLY A 243 3.42 0.79 12.18
C GLY A 243 2.67 -0.49 11.87
N VAL A 244 3.39 -1.60 11.65
CA VAL A 244 2.78 -2.91 11.40
C VAL A 244 1.99 -3.42 12.61
N ALA A 245 2.44 -3.18 13.83
CA ALA A 245 1.66 -3.51 15.03
C ALA A 245 0.28 -2.87 15.00
N LYS A 246 0.15 -1.64 14.46
CA LYS A 246 -1.15 -0.98 14.27
C LYS A 246 -1.98 -1.59 13.12
N ILE A 247 -1.34 -2.13 12.09
CA ILE A 247 -2.04 -2.88 11.03
C ILE A 247 -2.58 -4.21 11.57
N ILE A 248 -1.81 -4.91 12.41
CA ILE A 248 -2.26 -6.14 13.09
C ILE A 248 -3.44 -5.83 14.03
N GLU A 249 -3.37 -4.73 14.79
CA GLU A 249 -4.45 -4.26 15.66
C GLU A 249 -5.71 -3.90 14.84
N LEU A 250 -5.56 -3.14 13.75
CA LEU A 250 -6.64 -2.80 12.80
C LEU A 250 -7.34 -4.06 12.27
N SER A 251 -6.57 -5.08 11.91
CA SER A 251 -7.11 -6.34 11.40
C SER A 251 -7.91 -7.16 12.42
N GLY A 252 -7.84 -6.81 13.69
CA GLY A 252 -8.60 -7.42 14.78
C GLY A 252 -9.90 -6.69 15.11
N LEU A 253 -10.16 -5.54 14.51
CA LEU A 253 -11.39 -4.77 14.75
C LEU A 253 -12.61 -5.47 14.12
N GLN A 254 -13.72 -5.44 14.81
CA GLN A 254 -14.99 -5.96 14.28
C GLN A 254 -15.49 -5.15 13.08
N SER A 255 -15.23 -3.85 13.07
CA SER A 255 -15.59 -2.92 11.99
C SER A 255 -14.42 -1.96 11.76
N PRO A 256 -13.40 -2.37 10.98
CA PRO A 256 -12.29 -1.48 10.67
C PRO A 256 -12.78 -0.29 9.82
N PRO A 257 -12.20 0.92 10.01
CA PRO A 257 -12.55 2.07 9.18
C PRO A 257 -12.12 1.82 7.73
N LEU A 258 -12.81 2.45 6.78
CA LEU A 258 -12.39 2.41 5.38
C LEU A 258 -11.03 3.10 5.19
N HIS A 259 -10.84 4.29 5.78
CA HIS A 259 -9.59 5.04 5.74
C HIS A 259 -8.85 4.96 7.06
N PHE A 260 -7.56 4.61 7.01
CA PHE A 260 -6.69 4.49 8.17
C PHE A 260 -5.34 5.21 7.93
N PRO A 261 -5.31 6.56 8.05
CA PRO A 261 -4.05 7.31 8.01
C PRO A 261 -3.13 6.85 9.14
N LEU A 262 -1.94 6.38 8.78
CA LEU A 262 -0.98 5.78 9.70
C LEU A 262 0.28 6.63 9.80
N GLY A 263 0.48 7.27 10.94
CA GLY A 263 1.56 8.21 11.22
C GLY A 263 1.04 9.63 11.46
N LYS A 264 1.75 10.39 12.31
CA LYS A 264 1.38 11.78 12.60
C LYS A 264 1.50 12.68 11.36
N ASP A 265 2.50 12.41 10.53
CA ASP A 265 2.75 13.06 9.25
C ASP A 265 1.60 12.80 8.27
N ALA A 266 1.15 11.55 8.15
CA ALA A 266 -0.01 11.19 7.33
C ALA A 266 -1.27 11.94 7.79
N ILE A 267 -1.56 11.94 9.09
CA ILE A 267 -2.72 12.64 9.66
C ILE A 267 -2.64 14.15 9.38
N ALA A 268 -1.47 14.77 9.58
CA ALA A 268 -1.28 16.19 9.34
C ALA A 268 -1.45 16.52 7.85
N PHE A 269 -0.89 15.71 6.96
CA PHE A 269 -0.95 15.90 5.51
C PHE A 269 -2.37 15.81 4.98
N VAL A 270 -3.14 14.82 5.41
CA VAL A 270 -4.54 14.65 5.03
C VAL A 270 -5.42 15.76 5.58
N ARG A 271 -5.22 16.17 6.84
CA ARG A 271 -5.96 17.30 7.43
C ARG A 271 -5.71 18.60 6.69
N ALA A 272 -4.45 18.88 6.30
CA ALA A 272 -4.12 20.07 5.50
C ALA A 272 -4.83 20.05 4.14
N LYS A 273 -4.91 18.90 3.47
CA LYS A 273 -5.64 18.75 2.21
C LYS A 273 -7.14 18.99 2.38
N ILE A 274 -7.75 18.45 3.44
CA ILE A 274 -9.19 18.65 3.73
C ILE A 274 -9.45 20.15 3.97
N ALA A 275 -8.64 20.80 4.79
CA ALA A 275 -8.80 22.23 5.08
C ALA A 275 -8.72 23.09 3.80
N ALA A 276 -7.71 22.84 2.95
CA ALA A 276 -7.54 23.57 1.69
C ALA A 276 -8.73 23.36 0.74
N LEU A 277 -9.22 22.11 0.60
CA LEU A 277 -10.39 21.83 -0.23
C LEU A 277 -11.66 22.50 0.31
N THR A 278 -11.86 22.51 1.64
CA THR A 278 -13.00 23.18 2.25
C THR A 278 -12.98 24.67 1.95
N GLU A 279 -11.82 25.33 2.13
CA GLU A 279 -11.65 26.76 1.83
C GLU A 279 -11.93 27.06 0.34
N GLU A 280 -11.44 26.21 -0.58
CA GLU A 280 -11.68 26.38 -2.01
C GLU A 280 -13.18 26.20 -2.36
N ILE A 281 -13.85 25.22 -1.78
CA ILE A 281 -15.28 24.97 -1.98
C ILE A 281 -16.10 26.15 -1.46
N ASP A 282 -15.90 26.56 -0.21
CA ASP A 282 -16.64 27.65 0.42
C ASP A 282 -16.51 28.97 -0.37
N LYS A 283 -15.30 29.21 -0.92
CA LYS A 283 -15.03 30.43 -1.73
C LYS A 283 -15.81 30.46 -3.04
N TYR A 284 -16.09 29.35 -3.65
CA TYR A 284 -16.68 29.28 -4.99
C TYR A 284 -18.05 28.56 -5.01
N GLU A 285 -18.63 28.22 -3.86
CA GLU A 285 -19.91 27.52 -3.75
C GLU A 285 -21.02 28.20 -4.55
N SER A 286 -21.14 29.54 -4.45
CA SER A 286 -22.17 30.33 -5.14
C SER A 286 -22.09 30.29 -6.68
N TRP A 287 -20.93 29.88 -7.25
CA TRP A 287 -20.80 29.69 -8.69
C TRP A 287 -21.58 28.50 -9.22
N SER A 288 -21.98 27.60 -8.32
CA SER A 288 -22.79 26.43 -8.63
C SER A 288 -24.31 26.69 -8.47
N ASP A 289 -24.69 27.92 -8.09
CA ASP A 289 -26.11 28.29 -7.97
C ASP A 289 -26.78 28.33 -9.36
N ASN A 290 -28.04 27.88 -9.42
CA ASN A 290 -28.87 27.91 -10.63
C ASN A 290 -28.30 27.11 -11.84
N LEU A 291 -27.49 26.08 -11.63
CA LEU A 291 -27.01 25.18 -12.68
C LEU A 291 -27.98 24.04 -12.98
N THR A 292 -28.98 23.83 -12.16
CA THR A 292 -30.04 22.84 -12.43
C THR A 292 -31.00 23.34 -13.51
N ALA A 293 -31.30 22.48 -14.53
CA ALA A 293 -32.26 22.77 -15.58
C ALA A 293 -33.70 22.80 -15.10
#